data_696c928b697c48dc958b0c82faa95558
#
_entry.id   696c928b697c48dc958b0c82faa95558
#
_cell.length_a   1.000
_cell.length_b   1.000
_cell.length_c   1.000
_cell.angle_alpha   90.00
_cell.angle_beta   90.00
_cell.angle_gamma   90.00
#
_symmetry.space_group_name_H-M   'P 1'
#
loop_
_entity.id
_entity.type
_entity.pdbx_description
1 polymer ?
#
loop_
_entity_poly.entity_id
_entity_poly.type
_entity_poly.pdbx_seq_one_letter_code
_entity_poly.pdbx_strand_id
1 'polypeptide(L)'
;DGYTVGNTREVKRLLGLMGVDYTILSDSSDVWDTPTDGEFRMYDGGTTVEQTEAALNARATIAMQGFSTEKTLAYIAEKGQEVVSLHCPIGVAGTDKFLMEVSRLTGKPIPAELTKERGRIVDAIADSAAYLHGKKFAMSGDPDMMLGLTAFLLELGAEPVHVVATNGNKEWAEKVQALFDASPFGKDCHVYPGKDLWHLRSLLFTEPVDFLIGNSYCKYLERDTGTPQIHIGFPMFDRHHRHRYPIWGYQGTLNVLVWMLDRIFLELDRNSSAIGKTDFSFDIIR
;
A
#
# COMPACT_ATOMS: atom_id res chain seq x y z
N ASP A 1 -6.92 -1.48 4.40
CA ASP A 1 -6.73 -2.85 4.82
C ASP A 1 -5.74 -3.56 3.89
N GLY A 2 -4.59 -3.97 4.45
CA GLY A 2 -3.53 -4.64 3.70
C GLY A 2 -3.81 -6.11 3.37
N TYR A 3 -4.78 -6.73 4.03
CA TYR A 3 -5.16 -8.13 3.84
C TYR A 3 -6.11 -8.32 2.65
N THR A 4 -5.62 -8.01 1.46
CA THR A 4 -6.33 -8.39 0.24
C THR A 4 -5.79 -9.70 -0.30
N VAL A 5 -6.59 -10.39 -1.11
CA VAL A 5 -6.18 -11.62 -1.82
C VAL A 5 -4.85 -11.43 -2.55
N GLY A 6 -4.71 -10.32 -3.27
CA GLY A 6 -3.49 -10.01 -4.02
C GLY A 6 -2.26 -9.87 -3.13
N ASN A 7 -2.37 -9.13 -2.02
CA ASN A 7 -1.25 -8.91 -1.11
C ASN A 7 -0.82 -10.20 -0.41
N THR A 8 -1.78 -11.00 0.06
CA THR A 8 -1.48 -12.29 0.70
C THR A 8 -0.78 -13.24 -0.27
N ARG A 9 -1.27 -13.34 -1.51
CA ARG A 9 -0.64 -14.15 -2.56
C ARG A 9 0.75 -13.66 -2.93
N GLU A 10 0.97 -12.35 -2.96
CA GLU A 10 2.31 -11.80 -3.22
C GLU A 10 3.29 -12.15 -2.10
N VAL A 11 2.89 -12.02 -0.83
CA VAL A 11 3.73 -12.44 0.30
C VAL A 11 4.06 -13.94 0.21
N LYS A 12 3.07 -14.80 -0.10
CA LYS A 12 3.28 -16.24 -0.33
C LYS A 12 4.29 -16.47 -1.44
N ARG A 13 4.20 -15.73 -2.55
CA ARG A 13 5.13 -15.81 -3.68
C ARG A 13 6.56 -15.42 -3.28
N LEU A 14 6.71 -14.28 -2.60
CA LEU A 14 8.01 -13.79 -2.15
C LEU A 14 8.69 -14.78 -1.19
N LEU A 15 7.97 -15.27 -0.19
CA LEU A 15 8.48 -16.25 0.77
C LEU A 15 8.78 -17.61 0.09
N GLY A 16 7.95 -18.02 -0.85
CA GLY A 16 8.16 -19.22 -1.66
C GLY A 16 9.44 -19.14 -2.51
N LEU A 17 9.68 -18.01 -3.17
CA LEU A 17 10.93 -17.77 -3.91
C LEU A 17 12.16 -17.79 -3.00
N MET A 18 12.05 -17.31 -1.77
CA MET A 18 13.11 -17.40 -0.77
C MET A 18 13.23 -18.80 -0.14
N GLY A 19 12.31 -19.72 -0.44
CA GLY A 19 12.30 -21.09 0.11
C GLY A 19 12.09 -21.10 1.63
N VAL A 20 11.30 -20.20 2.17
CA VAL A 20 11.02 -20.06 3.61
C VAL A 20 9.76 -20.84 3.96
N ASP A 21 9.78 -21.58 5.07
CA ASP A 21 8.57 -22.12 5.69
C ASP A 21 7.89 -21.03 6.49
N TYR A 22 6.59 -20.86 6.30
CA TYR A 22 5.84 -19.78 6.92
C TYR A 22 4.39 -20.18 7.22
N THR A 23 3.78 -19.47 8.17
CA THR A 23 2.33 -19.44 8.40
C THR A 23 1.87 -17.99 8.35
N ILE A 24 0.83 -17.70 7.57
CA ILE A 24 0.22 -16.36 7.53
C ILE A 24 -1.01 -16.37 8.44
N LEU A 25 -1.03 -15.52 9.45
CA LEU A 25 -2.14 -15.36 10.38
C LEU A 25 -2.95 -14.09 10.02
N SER A 26 -4.18 -14.22 9.48
CA SER A 26 -4.76 -15.46 8.97
C SER A 26 -4.79 -15.38 7.45
N ASP A 27 -4.34 -16.41 6.75
CA ASP A 27 -4.49 -16.46 5.29
C ASP A 27 -5.96 -16.69 4.93
N SER A 28 -6.56 -15.74 4.26
CA SER A 28 -7.94 -15.82 3.76
C SER A 28 -8.00 -15.71 2.24
N SER A 29 -6.85 -15.73 1.56
CA SER A 29 -6.78 -15.46 0.12
C SER A 29 -7.60 -16.44 -0.71
N ASP A 30 -7.49 -17.74 -0.40
CA ASP A 30 -8.22 -18.76 -1.14
C ASP A 30 -9.69 -18.84 -0.68
N VAL A 31 -9.98 -18.53 0.59
CA VAL A 31 -11.37 -18.40 1.09
C VAL A 31 -12.18 -17.38 0.30
N TRP A 32 -11.58 -16.24 -0.04
CA TRP A 32 -12.26 -15.15 -0.76
C TRP A 32 -12.21 -15.30 -2.29
N ASP A 33 -11.41 -16.21 -2.82
CA ASP A 33 -11.13 -16.30 -4.24
C ASP A 33 -10.95 -17.74 -4.75
N THR A 34 -11.66 -18.69 -4.14
CA THR A 34 -11.73 -20.06 -4.62
C THR A 34 -12.59 -20.16 -5.89
N PRO A 35 -12.09 -20.78 -6.95
CA PRO A 35 -12.90 -21.06 -8.15
C PRO A 35 -14.10 -21.93 -7.81
N THR A 36 -15.26 -21.61 -8.37
CA THR A 36 -16.44 -22.47 -8.21
C THR A 36 -16.31 -23.74 -9.05
N ASP A 37 -16.56 -24.87 -8.43
CA ASP A 37 -16.62 -26.19 -9.06
C ASP A 37 -18.06 -26.74 -9.16
N GLY A 38 -19.05 -25.90 -8.85
CA GLY A 38 -20.46 -26.27 -8.81
C GLY A 38 -20.95 -26.70 -7.43
N GLU A 39 -20.07 -26.85 -6.46
CA GLU A 39 -20.41 -27.10 -5.06
C GLU A 39 -20.21 -25.83 -4.23
N PHE A 40 -21.19 -25.53 -3.39
CA PHE A 40 -21.03 -24.43 -2.42
C PHE A 40 -20.16 -24.89 -1.26
N ARG A 41 -19.00 -24.25 -1.11
CA ARG A 41 -18.10 -24.44 0.03
C ARG A 41 -17.91 -23.11 0.72
N MET A 42 -18.20 -23.10 2.02
CA MET A 42 -17.88 -21.96 2.87
C MET A 42 -16.50 -22.22 3.50
N TYR A 43 -15.59 -21.27 3.40
CA TYR A 43 -14.26 -21.33 4.03
C TYR A 43 -13.35 -22.47 3.54
N ASP A 44 -13.28 -22.66 2.22
CA ASP A 44 -12.31 -23.57 1.63
C ASP A 44 -10.90 -22.93 1.66
N GLY A 45 -9.90 -23.68 2.12
CA GLY A 45 -8.52 -23.20 2.25
C GLY A 45 -8.26 -22.28 3.45
N GLY A 46 -7.19 -21.54 3.40
CA GLY A 46 -6.78 -20.60 4.44
C GLY A 46 -5.88 -21.21 5.52
N THR A 47 -5.66 -20.49 6.61
CA THR A 47 -4.86 -20.95 7.76
C THR A 47 -5.70 -21.85 8.66
N THR A 48 -5.21 -23.06 8.94
CA THR A 48 -5.92 -24.03 9.78
C THR A 48 -5.79 -23.68 11.27
N VAL A 49 -6.65 -24.32 12.09
CA VAL A 49 -6.58 -24.20 13.56
C VAL A 49 -5.24 -24.75 14.08
N GLU A 50 -4.81 -25.88 13.55
CA GLU A 50 -3.53 -26.53 13.92
C GLU A 50 -2.34 -25.63 13.58
N GLN A 51 -2.35 -24.94 12.42
CA GLN A 51 -1.32 -23.96 12.05
C GLN A 51 -1.33 -22.77 13.00
N THR A 52 -2.52 -22.33 13.41
CA THR A 52 -2.67 -21.22 14.37
C THR A 52 -2.14 -21.61 15.75
N GLU A 53 -2.47 -22.80 16.22
CA GLU A 53 -1.95 -23.34 17.49
C GLU A 53 -0.43 -23.50 17.47
N ALA A 54 0.12 -23.92 16.34
CA ALA A 54 1.56 -24.10 16.14
C ALA A 54 2.34 -22.78 15.94
N ALA A 55 1.66 -21.64 15.73
CA ALA A 55 2.30 -20.39 15.36
C ALA A 55 3.35 -19.88 16.37
N LEU A 56 3.15 -20.16 17.67
CA LEU A 56 4.12 -19.81 18.71
C LEU A 56 5.41 -20.63 18.64
N ASN A 57 5.45 -21.73 17.86
CA ASN A 57 6.65 -22.50 17.62
C ASN A 57 7.52 -21.93 16.48
N ALA A 58 7.01 -20.92 15.77
CA ALA A 58 7.79 -20.24 14.75
C ALA A 58 8.99 -19.49 15.37
N ARG A 59 10.05 -19.35 14.58
CA ARG A 59 11.28 -18.63 15.02
C ARG A 59 11.02 -17.16 15.35
N ALA A 60 10.16 -16.52 14.57
CA ALA A 60 9.80 -15.12 14.74
C ALA A 60 8.46 -14.82 14.07
N THR A 61 7.84 -13.70 14.45
CA THR A 61 6.69 -13.11 13.77
C THR A 61 7.08 -11.81 13.09
N ILE A 62 6.85 -11.71 11.78
CA ILE A 62 6.92 -10.44 11.05
C ILE A 62 5.52 -9.87 10.93
N ALA A 63 5.29 -8.72 11.52
CA ALA A 63 4.02 -8.01 11.47
C ALA A 63 4.09 -6.86 10.45
N MET A 64 3.27 -6.93 9.41
CA MET A 64 3.11 -5.87 8.40
C MET A 64 1.87 -5.02 8.67
N GLN A 65 1.09 -5.36 9.70
CA GLN A 65 -0.07 -4.63 10.19
C GLN A 65 -0.01 -4.48 11.72
N GLY A 66 1.08 -3.89 12.19
CA GLY A 66 1.40 -3.77 13.62
C GLY A 66 0.35 -3.02 14.43
N PHE A 67 -0.24 -1.97 13.87
CA PHE A 67 -1.27 -1.18 14.56
C PHE A 67 -2.60 -1.92 14.69
N SER A 68 -2.97 -2.71 13.68
CA SER A 68 -4.20 -3.49 13.71
C SER A 68 -4.10 -4.72 14.62
N THR A 69 -2.90 -5.20 14.91
CA THR A 69 -2.65 -6.46 15.63
C THR A 69 -1.85 -6.29 16.93
N GLU A 70 -1.74 -5.07 17.45
CA GLU A 70 -0.91 -4.69 18.60
C GLU A 70 -1.05 -5.65 19.79
N LYS A 71 -2.28 -5.99 20.20
CA LYS A 71 -2.53 -6.90 21.33
C LYS A 71 -2.01 -8.31 21.08
N THR A 72 -2.15 -8.81 19.87
CA THR A 72 -1.65 -10.14 19.48
C THR A 72 -0.13 -10.14 19.49
N LEU A 73 0.51 -9.08 18.99
CA LEU A 73 1.96 -8.97 18.98
C LEU A 73 2.54 -8.88 20.38
N ALA A 74 1.90 -8.12 21.28
CA ALA A 74 2.28 -8.05 22.68
C ALA A 74 2.21 -9.43 23.37
N TYR A 75 1.15 -10.19 23.11
CA TYR A 75 1.01 -11.56 23.62
C TYR A 75 2.11 -12.50 23.10
N ILE A 76 2.41 -12.44 21.80
CA ILE A 76 3.46 -13.24 21.17
C ILE A 76 4.83 -12.92 21.78
N ALA A 77 5.13 -11.64 21.96
CA ALA A 77 6.37 -11.18 22.58
C ALA A 77 6.48 -11.65 24.06
N GLU A 78 5.37 -11.59 24.83
CA GLU A 78 5.32 -12.12 26.20
C GLU A 78 5.65 -13.63 26.26
N LYS A 79 5.28 -14.39 25.22
CA LYS A 79 5.63 -15.81 25.10
C LYS A 79 7.08 -16.05 24.67
N GLY A 80 7.85 -14.99 24.48
CA GLY A 80 9.30 -15.07 24.17
C GLY A 80 9.64 -15.23 22.68
N GLN A 81 8.66 -15.11 21.78
CA GLN A 81 8.94 -15.12 20.35
C GLN A 81 9.43 -13.74 19.89
N GLU A 82 10.43 -13.71 19.00
CA GLU A 82 10.88 -12.46 18.36
C GLU A 82 9.77 -11.89 17.49
N VAL A 83 9.44 -10.60 17.72
CA VAL A 83 8.46 -9.85 16.92
C VAL A 83 9.15 -8.73 16.17
N VAL A 84 9.03 -8.74 14.84
CA VAL A 84 9.53 -7.70 13.94
C VAL A 84 8.34 -6.94 13.36
N SER A 85 8.14 -5.70 13.77
CA SER A 85 7.08 -4.85 13.23
C SER A 85 7.60 -4.01 12.07
N LEU A 86 7.01 -4.17 10.89
CA LEU A 86 7.30 -3.42 9.68
C LEU A 86 6.02 -2.69 9.24
N HIS A 87 6.16 -1.62 8.45
CA HIS A 87 5.01 -1.11 7.70
C HIS A 87 4.74 -1.98 6.47
N CYS A 88 3.56 -1.82 5.87
CA CYS A 88 3.22 -2.51 4.62
C CYS A 88 4.35 -2.34 3.59
N PRO A 89 4.83 -3.43 2.97
CA PRO A 89 5.98 -3.40 2.06
C PRO A 89 5.59 -2.82 0.69
N ILE A 90 5.30 -1.53 0.65
CA ILE A 90 5.00 -0.73 -0.54
C ILE A 90 6.26 0.08 -0.86
N GLY A 91 6.57 0.25 -2.13
CA GLY A 91 7.81 0.90 -2.57
C GLY A 91 9.00 -0.05 -2.62
N VAL A 92 10.11 0.45 -3.14
CA VAL A 92 11.38 -0.29 -3.19
C VAL A 92 11.93 -0.45 -1.78
N ALA A 93 12.03 0.64 -1.03
CA ALA A 93 12.58 0.60 0.32
C ALA A 93 11.76 -0.27 1.28
N GLY A 94 10.43 -0.21 1.22
CA GLY A 94 9.55 -1.03 2.04
C GLY A 94 9.68 -2.52 1.74
N THR A 95 9.78 -2.88 0.46
CA THR A 95 9.96 -4.26 0.01
C THR A 95 11.36 -4.78 0.34
N ASP A 96 12.41 -3.97 0.12
CA ASP A 96 13.78 -4.29 0.51
C ASP A 96 13.85 -4.64 2.00
N LYS A 97 13.26 -3.79 2.84
CA LYS A 97 13.26 -4.00 4.30
C LYS A 97 12.58 -5.31 4.69
N PHE A 98 11.43 -5.63 4.09
CA PHE A 98 10.75 -6.90 4.34
C PHE A 98 11.63 -8.10 3.95
N LEU A 99 12.20 -8.12 2.75
CA LEU A 99 13.01 -9.23 2.26
C LEU A 99 14.32 -9.38 3.05
N MET A 100 14.93 -8.25 3.45
CA MET A 100 16.15 -8.28 4.29
C MET A 100 15.86 -8.83 5.68
N GLU A 101 14.72 -8.51 6.29
CA GLU A 101 14.33 -9.09 7.57
C GLU A 101 14.03 -10.58 7.47
N VAL A 102 13.36 -11.03 6.40
CA VAL A 102 13.19 -12.46 6.13
C VAL A 102 14.54 -13.15 5.98
N SER A 103 15.47 -12.57 5.22
CA SER A 103 16.84 -13.09 5.06
C SER A 103 17.58 -13.15 6.39
N ARG A 104 17.52 -12.11 7.21
CA ARG A 104 18.15 -12.06 8.55
C ARG A 104 17.62 -13.17 9.46
N LEU A 105 16.30 -13.32 9.52
CA LEU A 105 15.66 -14.31 10.39
C LEU A 105 15.92 -15.75 9.95
N THR A 106 15.99 -16.01 8.65
CA THR A 106 16.09 -17.37 8.11
C THR A 106 17.51 -17.77 7.72
N GLY A 107 18.41 -16.81 7.53
CA GLY A 107 19.75 -17.03 6.98
C GLY A 107 19.75 -17.33 5.46
N LYS A 108 18.59 -17.24 4.80
CA LYS A 108 18.48 -17.52 3.36
C LYS A 108 18.80 -16.27 2.54
N PRO A 109 19.56 -16.39 1.43
CA PRO A 109 19.88 -15.26 0.58
C PRO A 109 18.66 -14.80 -0.21
N ILE A 110 18.65 -13.53 -0.59
CA ILE A 110 17.64 -12.98 -1.52
C ILE A 110 17.94 -13.52 -2.93
N PRO A 111 16.98 -14.19 -3.59
CA PRO A 111 17.18 -14.77 -4.92
C PRO A 111 17.43 -13.72 -6.00
N ALA A 112 18.20 -14.09 -7.02
CA ALA A 112 18.50 -13.22 -8.18
C ALA A 112 17.23 -12.76 -8.92
N GLU A 113 16.16 -13.57 -8.88
CA GLU A 113 14.85 -13.20 -9.47
C GLU A 113 14.26 -11.96 -8.79
N LEU A 114 14.26 -11.89 -7.46
CA LEU A 114 13.80 -10.74 -6.70
C LEU A 114 14.70 -9.53 -6.92
N THR A 115 16.01 -9.71 -7.09
CA THR A 115 16.93 -8.63 -7.47
C THR A 115 16.59 -8.05 -8.84
N LYS A 116 16.19 -8.90 -9.81
CA LYS A 116 15.73 -8.44 -11.13
C LYS A 116 14.40 -7.71 -11.04
N GLU A 117 13.45 -8.18 -10.22
CA GLU A 117 12.18 -7.46 -10.01
C GLU A 117 12.44 -6.08 -9.41
N ARG A 118 13.32 -5.99 -8.41
CA ARG A 118 13.76 -4.72 -7.84
C ARG A 118 14.33 -3.77 -8.90
N GLY A 119 15.19 -4.26 -9.78
CA GLY A 119 15.74 -3.46 -10.89
C GLY A 119 14.65 -2.89 -11.79
N ARG A 120 13.67 -3.72 -12.18
CA ARG A 120 12.56 -3.28 -13.05
C ARG A 120 11.71 -2.18 -12.42
N ILE A 121 11.42 -2.26 -11.12
CA ILE A 121 10.63 -1.20 -10.47
C ILE A 121 11.45 0.08 -10.27
N VAL A 122 12.75 -0.02 -10.02
CA VAL A 122 13.64 1.15 -9.95
C VAL A 122 13.67 1.87 -11.30
N ASP A 123 13.82 1.14 -12.42
CA ASP A 123 13.77 1.70 -13.77
C ASP A 123 12.41 2.37 -14.04
N ALA A 124 11.30 1.70 -13.70
CA ALA A 124 9.96 2.25 -13.88
C ALA A 124 9.73 3.55 -13.08
N ILE A 125 10.25 3.62 -11.84
CA ILE A 125 10.19 4.83 -11.01
C ILE A 125 11.02 5.94 -11.66
N ALA A 126 12.22 5.64 -12.13
CA ALA A 126 13.11 6.63 -12.78
C ALA A 126 12.46 7.22 -14.04
N ASP A 127 11.87 6.37 -14.88
CA ASP A 127 11.15 6.79 -16.09
C ASP A 127 9.91 7.65 -15.78
N SER A 128 9.31 7.47 -14.61
CA SER A 128 8.07 8.13 -14.21
C SER A 128 8.31 9.37 -13.33
N ALA A 129 9.52 9.61 -12.88
CA ALA A 129 9.85 10.62 -11.87
C ALA A 129 9.32 12.03 -12.23
N ALA A 130 9.39 12.42 -13.52
CA ALA A 130 8.93 13.73 -13.98
C ALA A 130 7.43 13.99 -13.75
N TYR A 131 6.62 12.95 -13.66
CA TYR A 131 5.16 13.05 -13.46
C TYR A 131 4.73 13.02 -12.00
N LEU A 132 5.59 12.54 -11.12
CA LEU A 132 5.27 12.29 -9.70
C LEU A 132 5.95 13.28 -8.75
N HIS A 133 7.16 13.73 -9.10
CA HIS A 133 7.95 14.63 -8.28
C HIS A 133 7.22 15.96 -8.02
N GLY A 134 7.08 16.32 -6.74
CA GLY A 134 6.38 17.54 -6.29
C GLY A 134 4.85 17.49 -6.42
N LYS A 135 4.26 16.34 -6.81
CA LYS A 135 2.80 16.17 -6.80
C LYS A 135 2.29 16.03 -5.37
N LYS A 136 1.19 16.73 -5.09
CA LYS A 136 0.53 16.78 -3.78
C LYS A 136 -0.56 15.74 -3.67
N PHE A 137 -0.52 14.96 -2.60
CA PHE A 137 -1.49 13.91 -2.34
C PHE A 137 -2.20 14.09 -1.00
N ALA A 138 -3.49 13.79 -0.98
CA ALA A 138 -4.23 13.50 0.24
C ALA A 138 -4.52 12.00 0.30
N MET A 139 -4.48 11.42 1.50
CA MET A 139 -4.69 9.98 1.67
C MET A 139 -5.61 9.68 2.83
N SER A 140 -6.44 8.64 2.68
CA SER A 140 -7.24 8.08 3.76
C SER A 140 -7.31 6.56 3.69
N GLY A 141 -7.03 5.92 4.82
CA GLY A 141 -7.07 4.46 4.92
C GLY A 141 -6.72 3.97 6.32
N ASP A 142 -6.34 2.70 6.38
CA ASP A 142 -5.89 2.06 7.60
C ASP A 142 -4.46 2.50 7.97
N PRO A 143 -4.10 2.55 9.27
CA PRO A 143 -2.83 3.10 9.72
C PRO A 143 -1.60 2.45 9.09
N ASP A 144 -1.56 1.13 9.02
CA ASP A 144 -0.39 0.38 8.51
C ASP A 144 -0.17 0.63 7.01
N MET A 145 -1.28 0.66 6.24
CA MET A 145 -1.23 0.97 4.82
C MET A 145 -0.85 2.43 4.57
N MET A 146 -1.41 3.36 5.36
CA MET A 146 -1.08 4.79 5.23
C MET A 146 0.39 5.05 5.50
N LEU A 147 0.99 4.34 6.47
CA LEU A 147 2.42 4.45 6.75
C LEU A 147 3.27 3.96 5.57
N GLY A 148 2.92 2.82 4.98
CA GLY A 148 3.61 2.28 3.80
C GLY A 148 3.47 3.17 2.56
N LEU A 149 2.27 3.68 2.28
CA LEU A 149 2.02 4.60 1.16
C LEU A 149 2.71 5.95 1.36
N THR A 150 2.73 6.48 2.58
CA THR A 150 3.47 7.71 2.91
C THR A 150 4.96 7.54 2.59
N ALA A 151 5.56 6.44 3.05
CA ALA A 151 6.96 6.16 2.76
C ALA A 151 7.23 6.07 1.25
N PHE A 152 6.34 5.41 0.50
CA PHE A 152 6.46 5.28 -0.95
C PHE A 152 6.29 6.61 -1.69
N LEU A 153 5.32 7.44 -1.34
CA LEU A 153 5.16 8.76 -1.96
C LEU A 153 6.39 9.64 -1.75
N LEU A 154 6.94 9.65 -0.54
CA LEU A 154 8.19 10.36 -0.25
C LEU A 154 9.38 9.80 -1.04
N GLU A 155 9.45 8.48 -1.26
CA GLU A 155 10.45 7.82 -2.12
C GLU A 155 10.34 8.29 -3.59
N LEU A 156 9.13 8.56 -4.07
CA LEU A 156 8.87 9.10 -5.42
C LEU A 156 9.17 10.61 -5.53
N GLY A 157 9.50 11.28 -4.44
CA GLY A 157 9.62 12.74 -4.40
C GLY A 157 8.27 13.48 -4.47
N ALA A 158 7.18 12.79 -4.15
CA ALA A 158 5.84 13.36 -4.03
C ALA A 158 5.57 13.84 -2.59
N GLU A 159 4.57 14.68 -2.42
CA GLU A 159 4.21 15.32 -1.15
C GLU A 159 2.89 14.74 -0.62
N PRO A 160 2.90 13.86 0.38
CA PRO A 160 1.68 13.37 1.05
C PRO A 160 1.14 14.41 2.05
N VAL A 161 0.56 15.50 1.52
CA VAL A 161 0.17 16.71 2.28
C VAL A 161 -0.82 16.39 3.39
N HIS A 162 -1.83 15.55 3.13
CA HIS A 162 -2.83 15.15 4.13
C HIS A 162 -2.87 13.64 4.28
N VAL A 163 -2.46 13.12 5.43
CA VAL A 163 -2.51 11.68 5.76
C VAL A 163 -3.49 11.44 6.90
N VAL A 164 -4.61 10.78 6.60
CA VAL A 164 -5.71 10.53 7.54
C VAL A 164 -5.86 9.04 7.81
N ALA A 165 -5.91 8.66 9.09
CA ALA A 165 -6.33 7.31 9.49
C ALA A 165 -7.36 7.38 10.62
N THR A 166 -8.58 6.88 10.38
CA THR A 166 -9.70 6.95 11.33
C THR A 166 -9.39 6.21 12.63
N ASN A 167 -8.68 5.10 12.55
CA ASN A 167 -8.23 4.29 13.68
C ASN A 167 -6.73 4.48 14.01
N GLY A 168 -6.10 5.53 13.45
CA GLY A 168 -4.74 5.92 13.82
C GLY A 168 -4.67 6.48 15.23
N ASN A 169 -3.63 6.11 15.96
CA ASN A 169 -3.33 6.59 17.31
C ASN A 169 -2.12 7.56 17.31
N LYS A 170 -1.74 8.01 18.50
CA LYS A 170 -0.60 8.93 18.66
C LYS A 170 0.71 8.32 18.18
N GLU A 171 0.99 7.06 18.52
CA GLU A 171 2.21 6.36 18.11
C GLU A 171 2.31 6.25 16.58
N TRP A 172 1.19 5.94 15.91
CA TRP A 172 1.13 5.96 14.45
C TRP A 172 1.46 7.34 13.88
N ALA A 173 0.87 8.39 14.45
CA ALA A 173 1.13 9.76 14.00
C ALA A 173 2.62 10.15 14.16
N GLU A 174 3.25 9.75 15.26
CA GLU A 174 4.68 9.98 15.50
C GLU A 174 5.56 9.25 14.45
N LYS A 175 5.18 8.03 14.04
CA LYS A 175 5.89 7.29 12.99
C LYS A 175 5.72 7.94 11.61
N VAL A 176 4.52 8.42 11.27
CA VAL A 176 4.29 9.16 10.02
C VAL A 176 5.07 10.48 10.03
N GLN A 177 5.03 11.21 11.16
CA GLN A 177 5.80 12.45 11.30
C GLN A 177 7.31 12.23 11.15
N ALA A 178 7.84 11.13 11.68
CA ALA A 178 9.24 10.77 11.51
C ALA A 178 9.62 10.53 10.02
N LEU A 179 8.70 10.00 9.21
CA LEU A 179 8.91 9.90 7.75
C LEU A 179 8.93 11.28 7.09
N PHE A 180 8.06 12.19 7.50
CA PHE A 180 8.05 13.57 7.01
C PHE A 180 9.35 14.28 7.33
N ASP A 181 9.79 14.20 8.59
CA ASP A 181 11.01 14.86 9.07
C ASP A 181 12.29 14.32 8.38
N ALA A 182 12.26 13.07 7.94
CA ALA A 182 13.39 12.43 7.25
C ALA A 182 13.46 12.76 5.75
N SER A 183 12.44 13.44 5.18
CA SER A 183 12.36 13.71 3.73
C SER A 183 12.17 15.19 3.44
N PRO A 184 12.85 15.75 2.43
CA PRO A 184 12.63 17.13 2.01
C PRO A 184 11.20 17.37 1.48
N PHE A 185 10.49 16.31 1.07
CA PHE A 185 9.12 16.35 0.55
C PHE A 185 8.06 16.23 1.65
N GLY A 186 8.47 16.04 2.90
CA GLY A 186 7.59 15.98 4.07
C GLY A 186 7.34 17.32 4.77
N LYS A 187 8.01 18.40 4.36
CA LYS A 187 8.04 19.68 5.09
C LYS A 187 6.68 20.29 5.35
N ASP A 188 5.80 20.24 4.33
CA ASP A 188 4.47 20.85 4.39
C ASP A 188 3.36 19.75 4.45
N CYS A 189 3.71 18.61 5.04
CA CYS A 189 2.79 17.46 5.19
C CYS A 189 2.25 17.35 6.61
N HIS A 190 1.01 16.88 6.73
CA HIS A 190 0.29 16.80 7.99
C HIS A 190 -0.36 15.42 8.19
N VAL A 191 -0.28 14.92 9.43
CA VAL A 191 -0.88 13.65 9.84
C VAL A 191 -2.07 13.88 10.76
N TYR A 192 -3.18 13.15 10.52
CA TYR A 192 -4.44 13.34 11.23
C TYR A 192 -4.95 12.00 11.81
N PRO A 193 -4.49 11.63 13.03
CA PRO A 193 -4.96 10.43 13.70
C PRO A 193 -6.40 10.60 14.19
N GLY A 194 -7.22 9.54 14.07
CA GLY A 194 -8.59 9.52 14.55
C GLY A 194 -9.54 10.47 13.83
N LYS A 195 -9.19 10.91 12.63
CA LYS A 195 -10.04 11.78 11.78
C LYS A 195 -10.68 10.96 10.67
N ASP A 196 -11.80 11.45 10.17
CA ASP A 196 -12.64 10.81 9.18
C ASP A 196 -12.65 11.52 7.81
N LEU A 197 -13.46 11.02 6.89
CA LEU A 197 -13.58 11.59 5.55
C LEU A 197 -14.22 12.99 5.56
N TRP A 198 -15.02 13.36 6.56
CA TRP A 198 -15.54 14.71 6.69
C TRP A 198 -14.42 15.71 6.99
N HIS A 199 -13.49 15.32 7.85
CA HIS A 199 -12.31 16.13 8.13
C HIS A 199 -11.46 16.28 6.87
N LEU A 200 -11.16 15.16 6.18
CA LEU A 200 -10.39 15.18 4.94
C LEU A 200 -11.08 16.04 3.86
N ARG A 201 -12.41 15.94 3.73
CA ARG A 201 -13.18 16.79 2.81
C ARG A 201 -12.95 18.28 3.09
N SER A 202 -12.98 18.68 4.35
CA SER A 202 -12.75 20.08 4.74
C SER A 202 -11.34 20.53 4.36
N LEU A 203 -10.34 19.68 4.55
CA LEU A 203 -8.95 19.98 4.15
C LEU A 203 -8.84 20.16 2.63
N LEU A 204 -9.45 19.30 1.83
CA LEU A 204 -9.43 19.41 0.36
C LEU A 204 -10.02 20.72 -0.17
N PHE A 205 -10.95 21.37 0.57
CA PHE A 205 -11.46 22.70 0.22
C PHE A 205 -10.54 23.84 0.67
N THR A 206 -9.85 23.68 1.80
CA THR A 206 -9.03 24.75 2.38
C THR A 206 -7.59 24.71 1.89
N GLU A 207 -7.08 23.52 1.63
CA GLU A 207 -5.73 23.27 1.15
C GLU A 207 -5.76 22.16 0.07
N PRO A 208 -6.10 22.54 -1.19
CA PRO A 208 -6.23 21.58 -2.29
C PRO A 208 -4.94 20.83 -2.60
N VAL A 209 -5.09 19.60 -3.10
CA VAL A 209 -4.01 18.74 -3.57
C VAL A 209 -4.27 18.29 -5.00
N ASP A 210 -3.25 17.71 -5.66
CA ASP A 210 -3.38 17.20 -7.02
C ASP A 210 -4.23 15.93 -7.09
N PHE A 211 -4.05 15.01 -6.13
CA PHE A 211 -4.69 13.69 -6.14
C PHE A 211 -5.10 13.22 -4.74
N LEU A 212 -6.15 12.41 -4.71
CA LEU A 212 -6.64 11.73 -3.52
C LEU A 212 -6.39 10.22 -3.64
N ILE A 213 -5.75 9.61 -2.64
CA ILE A 213 -5.60 8.16 -2.55
C ILE A 213 -6.52 7.61 -1.45
N GLY A 214 -7.32 6.62 -1.78
CA GLY A 214 -8.18 5.97 -0.80
C GLY A 214 -9.12 4.93 -1.38
N ASN A 215 -9.93 4.34 -0.52
CA ASN A 215 -10.90 3.32 -0.88
C ASN A 215 -12.11 3.89 -1.66
N SER A 216 -13.06 3.03 -1.99
CA SER A 216 -14.23 3.43 -2.79
C SER A 216 -15.11 4.52 -2.17
N TYR A 217 -15.02 4.78 -0.86
CA TYR A 217 -15.76 5.88 -0.23
C TYR A 217 -15.17 7.25 -0.59
N CYS A 218 -13.90 7.32 -0.91
CA CYS A 218 -13.25 8.57 -1.31
C CYS A 218 -13.79 9.16 -2.62
N LYS A 219 -14.53 8.37 -3.44
CA LYS A 219 -15.22 8.89 -4.62
C LYS A 219 -16.23 10.03 -4.33
N TYR A 220 -16.77 10.06 -3.11
CA TYR A 220 -17.64 11.15 -2.70
C TYR A 220 -16.86 12.46 -2.51
N LEU A 221 -15.62 12.36 -2.04
CA LEU A 221 -14.71 13.50 -1.93
C LEU A 221 -14.31 14.01 -3.32
N GLU A 222 -13.96 13.10 -4.25
CA GLU A 222 -13.69 13.47 -5.65
C GLU A 222 -14.87 14.23 -6.28
N ARG A 223 -16.10 13.75 -6.07
CA ARG A 223 -17.32 14.43 -6.59
C ARG A 223 -17.52 15.82 -6.00
N ASP A 224 -17.27 15.97 -4.69
CA ASP A 224 -17.55 17.20 -3.97
C ASP A 224 -16.47 18.27 -4.19
N THR A 225 -15.22 17.85 -4.32
CA THR A 225 -14.05 18.76 -4.35
C THR A 225 -13.42 18.88 -5.74
N GLY A 226 -13.73 17.95 -6.64
CA GLY A 226 -13.07 17.84 -7.94
C GLY A 226 -11.66 17.22 -7.89
N THR A 227 -11.16 16.84 -6.70
CA THR A 227 -9.83 16.23 -6.56
C THR A 227 -9.83 14.82 -7.12
N PRO A 228 -9.04 14.51 -8.15
CA PRO A 228 -9.05 13.20 -8.81
C PRO A 228 -8.61 12.08 -7.87
N GLN A 229 -9.38 10.96 -7.84
CA GLN A 229 -9.09 9.84 -6.96
C GLN A 229 -8.28 8.73 -7.65
N ILE A 230 -7.28 8.22 -6.94
CA ILE A 230 -6.57 6.96 -7.19
C ILE A 230 -7.08 5.94 -6.17
N HIS A 231 -7.69 4.87 -6.67
CA HIS A 231 -8.37 3.88 -5.84
C HIS A 231 -7.37 2.86 -5.27
N ILE A 232 -7.02 3.00 -4.00
CA ILE A 232 -6.19 2.06 -3.23
C ILE A 232 -6.81 1.89 -1.85
N GLY A 233 -6.87 0.65 -1.35
CA GLY A 233 -7.40 0.34 -0.02
C GLY A 233 -8.65 -0.54 -0.05
N PHE A 234 -9.29 -0.68 1.10
CA PHE A 234 -10.49 -1.48 1.30
C PHE A 234 -11.53 -0.64 2.09
N PRO A 235 -12.84 -0.76 1.79
CA PRO A 235 -13.46 -1.59 0.75
C PRO A 235 -13.29 -1.03 -0.67
N MET A 236 -13.34 -1.95 -1.66
CA MET A 236 -13.23 -1.62 -3.07
C MET A 236 -14.41 -2.23 -3.83
N PHE A 237 -15.47 -1.45 -4.08
CA PHE A 237 -16.71 -1.93 -4.70
C PHE A 237 -16.99 -1.29 -6.07
N ASP A 238 -16.26 -0.25 -6.45
CA ASP A 238 -16.39 0.45 -7.74
C ASP A 238 -15.19 0.25 -8.67
N ARG A 239 -14.26 -0.61 -8.29
CA ARG A 239 -13.15 -1.10 -9.11
C ARG A 239 -13.05 -2.61 -8.94
N HIS A 240 -13.90 -3.33 -9.70
CA HIS A 240 -14.03 -4.78 -9.60
C HIS A 240 -12.68 -5.49 -9.78
N HIS A 241 -12.47 -6.54 -9.00
CA HIS A 241 -11.29 -7.41 -9.03
C HIS A 241 -9.97 -6.75 -8.62
N ARG A 242 -9.95 -5.45 -8.27
CA ARG A 242 -8.72 -4.79 -7.87
C ARG A 242 -8.06 -5.43 -6.63
N HIS A 243 -8.84 -6.01 -5.72
CA HIS A 243 -8.37 -6.77 -4.56
C HIS A 243 -7.53 -8.01 -4.91
N ARG A 244 -7.59 -8.49 -6.16
CA ARG A 244 -6.75 -9.59 -6.67
C ARG A 244 -5.36 -9.15 -7.07
N TYR A 245 -5.15 -7.86 -7.28
CA TYR A 245 -3.85 -7.30 -7.61
C TYR A 245 -3.12 -6.86 -6.33
N PRO A 246 -1.86 -7.28 -6.12
CA PRO A 246 -1.10 -6.81 -4.97
C PRO A 246 -0.78 -5.32 -5.07
N ILE A 247 -0.62 -4.70 -3.91
CA ILE A 247 0.04 -3.40 -3.74
C ILE A 247 1.33 -3.53 -2.92
N TRP A 248 1.62 -4.73 -2.41
CA TRP A 248 2.82 -5.10 -1.67
C TRP A 248 3.84 -5.77 -2.58
N GLY A 249 5.10 -5.70 -2.18
CA GLY A 249 6.20 -6.26 -2.97
C GLY A 249 6.56 -5.40 -4.18
N TYR A 250 7.57 -5.80 -4.92
CA TYR A 250 8.00 -5.07 -6.12
C TYR A 250 6.92 -5.06 -7.22
N GLN A 251 6.22 -6.18 -7.42
CA GLN A 251 5.13 -6.26 -8.40
C GLN A 251 3.93 -5.42 -7.96
N GLY A 252 3.61 -5.43 -6.66
CA GLY A 252 2.57 -4.58 -6.10
C GLY A 252 2.91 -3.10 -6.20
N THR A 253 4.16 -2.74 -5.97
CA THR A 253 4.65 -1.37 -6.17
C THR A 253 4.48 -0.91 -7.61
N LEU A 254 4.77 -1.79 -8.58
CA LEU A 254 4.55 -1.49 -10.02
C LEU A 254 3.06 -1.26 -10.31
N ASN A 255 2.16 -2.07 -9.76
CA ASN A 255 0.73 -1.86 -9.91
C ASN A 255 0.28 -0.49 -9.37
N VAL A 256 0.74 -0.12 -8.17
CA VAL A 256 0.44 1.19 -7.58
C VAL A 256 0.96 2.31 -8.48
N LEU A 257 2.20 2.22 -8.96
CA LEU A 257 2.80 3.20 -9.85
C LEU A 257 1.97 3.36 -11.14
N VAL A 258 1.60 2.25 -11.80
CA VAL A 258 0.77 2.27 -13.01
C VAL A 258 -0.57 2.93 -12.75
N TRP A 259 -1.26 2.60 -11.65
CA TRP A 259 -2.56 3.22 -11.32
C TRP A 259 -2.46 4.71 -11.04
N MET A 260 -1.35 5.15 -10.46
CA MET A 260 -1.07 6.58 -10.26
C MET A 260 -0.87 7.28 -11.61
N LEU A 261 -0.03 6.71 -12.48
CA LEU A 261 0.27 7.27 -13.79
C LEU A 261 -0.96 7.30 -14.70
N ASP A 262 -1.75 6.22 -14.74
CA ASP A 262 -3.01 6.17 -15.50
C ASP A 262 -3.93 7.34 -15.11
N ARG A 263 -4.04 7.61 -13.82
CA ARG A 263 -4.87 8.73 -13.35
C ARG A 263 -4.25 10.08 -13.67
N ILE A 264 -2.94 10.23 -13.52
CA ILE A 264 -2.22 11.47 -13.84
C ILE A 264 -2.38 11.80 -15.34
N PHE A 265 -2.15 10.84 -16.22
CA PHE A 265 -2.29 11.04 -17.67
C PHE A 265 -3.73 11.33 -18.08
N LEU A 266 -4.71 10.66 -17.45
CA LEU A 266 -6.12 10.97 -17.69
C LEU A 266 -6.47 12.43 -17.35
N GLU A 267 -5.93 12.97 -16.25
CA GLU A 267 -6.17 14.37 -15.88
C GLU A 267 -5.39 15.34 -16.76
N LEU A 268 -4.17 14.98 -17.18
CA LEU A 268 -3.42 15.77 -18.16
C LEU A 268 -4.17 15.88 -19.49
N ASP A 269 -4.72 14.76 -19.98
CA ASP A 269 -5.52 14.74 -21.22
C ASP A 269 -6.79 15.59 -21.08
N ARG A 270 -7.53 15.44 -19.98
CA ARG A 270 -8.76 16.22 -19.70
C ARG A 270 -8.51 17.72 -19.61
N ASN A 271 -7.37 18.12 -19.08
CA ASN A 271 -7.03 19.52 -18.84
C ASN A 271 -6.19 20.12 -19.98
N SER A 272 -5.82 19.31 -21.00
CA SER A 272 -5.17 19.85 -22.21
C SER A 272 -6.14 20.76 -22.94
N SER A 273 -5.61 21.85 -23.51
CA SER A 273 -6.43 22.79 -24.32
C SER A 273 -7.12 22.02 -25.45
N ALA A 274 -8.39 22.30 -25.68
CA ALA A 274 -9.13 21.72 -26.77
C ALA A 274 -8.36 21.94 -28.08
N ILE A 275 -7.88 20.85 -28.67
CA ILE A 275 -7.26 20.84 -29.99
C ILE A 275 -8.34 21.30 -30.96
N GLY A 276 -8.11 22.40 -31.69
CA GLY A 276 -8.99 22.82 -32.76
C GLY A 276 -9.20 21.67 -33.72
N LYS A 277 -10.36 21.57 -34.37
CA LYS A 277 -10.69 20.47 -35.28
C LYS A 277 -9.68 20.23 -36.41
N THR A 278 -8.73 21.14 -36.57
CA THR A 278 -7.65 21.14 -37.59
C THR A 278 -6.24 20.99 -37.03
N ASP A 279 -6.09 21.02 -35.70
CA ASP A 279 -4.78 20.88 -35.06
C ASP A 279 -4.59 19.45 -34.52
N PHE A 280 -3.65 18.75 -35.12
CA PHE A 280 -3.12 17.50 -34.59
C PHE A 280 -1.88 17.82 -33.74
N SER A 281 -2.08 18.41 -32.60
CA SER A 281 -0.99 18.68 -31.67
C SER A 281 -0.86 17.53 -30.66
N PHE A 282 0.32 16.95 -30.58
CA PHE A 282 0.69 16.00 -29.52
C PHE A 282 1.18 16.73 -28.25
N ASP A 283 0.67 17.91 -27.96
CA ASP A 283 1.03 18.70 -26.77
C ASP A 283 0.57 18.07 -25.43
N ILE A 284 0.13 16.82 -25.47
CA ILE A 284 -0.22 16.00 -24.31
C ILE A 284 0.99 15.74 -23.38
N ILE A 285 2.19 15.97 -23.86
CA ILE A 285 3.48 15.68 -23.18
C ILE A 285 4.21 17.00 -22.83
N ARG A 286 3.51 17.97 -22.29
CA ARG A 286 4.15 19.17 -21.74
C ARG A 286 4.16 19.17 -20.23
#